data_f061e04c09a3e779a05371ee325d17ab
#
_entry.id   f061e04c09a3e779a05371ee325d17ab
#
_cell.length_a   1.000
_cell.length_b   1.000
_cell.length_c   1.000
_cell.angle_alpha   90.00
_cell.angle_beta   90.00
_cell.angle_gamma   90.00
#
_symmetry.space_group_name_H-M   'P 1'
#
loop_
_entity.id
_entity.type
_entity.pdbx_description
1 polymer ?
#
loop_
_entity_poly.entity_id
_entity_poly.type
_entity_poly.pdbx_seq_one_letter_code
_entity_poly.pdbx_strand_id
1 'polypeptide(L)'
;MQAHQDIETRFGKAAATAIAARIGSPAIGDPTPSPADPDRSRGALVGSAIGDALGEPVEERSRRWIAEHCGQISGYLVPSPKTSSDTLLTLITADSVLADPGDHPARLAARLLGADIPTRGRSVKHARAQLLAGRPWWEAALPKSAGTAGAARCAAFGLLWANDPERAAYEAALSTSLTHGHPVATTSAAAFAAAVALAATGDGPLDAAWITQVADIASKFEQGASPGKTIVDRLRVLPALIGQPAESVLAIVGTGAIANEAVPAALWCAASHADPVAGVIAAVSAGGDTDTIAAMAGACLGARNGEAAWPSHLTGLAGLDDVRVVAGRLANQAPVAESTDTTDPVRRGDLPVHVSFLIDRSGSMSGLEGDVVGGFNSFVDKQRTEPGVCRLTAVQFDSDDPFEVLRDAVDINSVKGMKVAEYRPRGMTPLFDALGNMIRSAEKRLSSLGTAEDQIVVVFTDGHENASQTWTRDALFALIEEKKEAGGWTFVFMGANQDAYATGGSLGFDPGSTQRYRSDHIGTRASWNSLNTAVSGYRSSDHAEKARRRGDFFAGQKEAEEDDLNR
;
A
#
# COMPACT_ATOMS: atom_id res chain seq x y z
N MET A 1 -27.24 -0.56 -16.67
CA MET A 1 -26.52 -0.87 -17.92
C MET A 1 -25.15 -0.18 -17.99
N GLN A 2 -25.05 1.13 -17.70
CA GLN A 2 -23.79 1.88 -17.81
C GLN A 2 -22.67 1.34 -16.90
N ALA A 3 -22.91 1.11 -15.61
CA ALA A 3 -21.92 0.58 -14.69
C ALA A 3 -21.38 -0.80 -15.10
N HIS A 4 -22.27 -1.69 -15.56
CA HIS A 4 -21.85 -3.01 -16.05
C HIS A 4 -20.95 -2.89 -17.29
N GLN A 5 -21.31 -2.01 -18.23
CA GLN A 5 -20.55 -1.77 -19.43
C GLN A 5 -19.18 -1.11 -19.14
N ASP A 6 -19.12 -0.19 -18.17
CA ASP A 6 -17.87 0.43 -17.71
C ASP A 6 -16.93 -0.63 -17.12
N ILE A 7 -17.42 -1.48 -16.23
CA ILE A 7 -16.60 -2.56 -15.64
C ILE A 7 -16.14 -3.56 -16.72
N GLU A 8 -17.02 -3.91 -17.67
CA GLU A 8 -16.65 -4.82 -18.76
C GLU A 8 -15.57 -4.22 -19.66
N THR A 9 -15.65 -2.92 -19.95
CA THR A 9 -14.67 -2.19 -20.73
C THR A 9 -13.33 -2.08 -20.01
N ARG A 10 -13.33 -1.77 -18.71
CA ARG A 10 -12.10 -1.57 -17.90
C ARG A 10 -11.43 -2.88 -17.51
N PHE A 11 -12.20 -3.91 -17.15
CA PHE A 11 -11.68 -5.11 -16.46
C PHE A 11 -12.13 -6.43 -17.10
N GLY A 12 -12.95 -6.37 -18.16
CA GLY A 12 -13.44 -7.53 -18.88
C GLY A 12 -14.72 -8.16 -18.30
N LYS A 13 -15.31 -9.05 -19.09
CA LYS A 13 -16.62 -9.68 -18.80
C LYS A 13 -16.67 -10.46 -17.49
N ALA A 14 -15.57 -11.12 -17.12
CA ALA A 14 -15.49 -11.89 -15.87
C ALA A 14 -15.64 -10.98 -14.64
N ALA A 15 -14.95 -9.84 -14.63
CA ALA A 15 -15.04 -8.83 -13.59
C ALA A 15 -16.45 -8.23 -13.51
N ALA A 16 -17.04 -7.85 -14.66
CA ALA A 16 -18.39 -7.29 -14.72
C ALA A 16 -19.41 -8.27 -14.12
N THR A 17 -19.33 -9.55 -14.45
CA THR A 17 -20.22 -10.58 -13.91
C THR A 17 -20.05 -10.75 -12.39
N ALA A 18 -18.81 -10.76 -11.90
CA ALA A 18 -18.51 -10.95 -10.47
C ALA A 18 -18.96 -9.77 -9.60
N ILE A 19 -18.90 -8.55 -10.12
CA ILE A 19 -19.13 -7.31 -9.37
C ILE A 19 -20.56 -6.82 -9.46
N ALA A 20 -21.27 -7.07 -10.57
CA ALA A 20 -22.61 -6.53 -10.83
C ALA A 20 -23.59 -6.74 -9.66
N ALA A 21 -23.56 -7.92 -9.03
CA ALA A 21 -24.42 -8.25 -7.89
C ALA A 21 -24.06 -7.48 -6.60
N ARG A 22 -22.95 -6.77 -6.57
CA ARG A 22 -22.46 -6.04 -5.38
C ARG A 22 -22.73 -4.54 -5.45
N ILE A 23 -22.60 -3.94 -6.64
CA ILE A 23 -22.64 -2.48 -6.81
C ILE A 23 -23.87 -1.96 -7.55
N GLY A 24 -24.75 -2.83 -8.02
CA GLY A 24 -25.92 -2.39 -8.76
C GLY A 24 -25.64 -1.95 -10.19
N SER A 25 -26.59 -1.18 -10.71
CA SER A 25 -26.50 -0.60 -12.05
C SER A 25 -26.74 0.91 -12.01
N PRO A 26 -25.97 1.67 -11.23
CA PRO A 26 -26.14 3.12 -11.17
C PRO A 26 -25.83 3.75 -12.54
N ALA A 27 -26.38 4.94 -12.78
CA ALA A 27 -25.81 5.86 -13.74
C ALA A 27 -24.44 6.28 -13.22
N ILE A 28 -23.46 6.38 -14.10
CA ILE A 28 -22.10 6.83 -13.77
C ILE A 28 -21.82 8.14 -14.48
N GLY A 29 -21.19 9.07 -13.78
CA GLY A 29 -20.77 10.35 -14.33
C GLY A 29 -19.50 10.24 -15.20
N ASP A 30 -18.90 11.37 -15.51
CA ASP A 30 -17.66 11.48 -16.25
C ASP A 30 -16.51 10.80 -15.47
N PRO A 31 -15.68 9.95 -16.10
CA PRO A 31 -14.53 9.34 -15.45
C PRO A 31 -13.43 10.35 -15.07
N THR A 32 -13.45 11.55 -15.66
CA THR A 32 -12.42 12.57 -15.45
C THR A 32 -12.46 13.07 -13.99
N PRO A 33 -11.34 13.04 -13.26
CA PRO A 33 -11.26 13.63 -11.94
C PRO A 33 -11.66 15.11 -11.93
N SER A 34 -12.45 15.49 -10.92
CA SER A 34 -12.89 16.87 -10.67
C SER A 34 -12.70 17.19 -9.18
N PRO A 35 -11.45 17.40 -8.74
CA PRO A 35 -11.08 17.38 -7.33
C PRO A 35 -11.64 18.56 -6.52
N ALA A 36 -11.70 18.33 -5.21
CA ALA A 36 -12.03 19.34 -4.22
C ALA A 36 -10.90 20.38 -4.08
N ASP A 37 -11.24 21.52 -3.51
CA ASP A 37 -10.28 22.56 -3.11
C ASP A 37 -9.18 21.97 -2.19
N PRO A 38 -7.92 22.43 -2.31
CA PRO A 38 -6.79 21.91 -1.52
C PRO A 38 -6.96 22.04 -0.01
N ASP A 39 -7.59 23.11 0.49
CA ASP A 39 -7.82 23.28 1.92
C ASP A 39 -8.89 22.32 2.44
N ARG A 40 -9.97 22.14 1.68
CA ARG A 40 -11.03 21.17 1.99
C ARG A 40 -10.53 19.73 1.92
N SER A 41 -9.66 19.42 0.96
CA SER A 41 -9.00 18.11 0.87
C SER A 41 -8.12 17.81 2.08
N ARG A 42 -7.31 18.79 2.52
CA ARG A 42 -6.50 18.67 3.74
C ARG A 42 -7.38 18.56 4.97
N GLY A 43 -8.39 19.42 5.09
CA GLY A 43 -9.34 19.38 6.18
C GLY A 43 -10.00 18.02 6.36
N ALA A 44 -10.42 17.39 5.25
CA ALA A 44 -11.05 16.08 5.23
C ALA A 44 -10.13 14.98 5.74
N LEU A 45 -8.93 14.83 5.14
CA LEU A 45 -8.04 13.72 5.51
C LEU A 45 -7.42 13.93 6.89
N VAL A 46 -7.07 15.17 7.26
CA VAL A 46 -6.61 15.51 8.63
C VAL A 46 -7.72 15.21 9.65
N GLY A 47 -8.96 15.63 9.37
CA GLY A 47 -10.09 15.35 10.23
C GLY A 47 -10.39 13.85 10.38
N SER A 48 -10.23 13.10 9.30
CA SER A 48 -10.33 11.63 9.34
C SER A 48 -9.28 11.02 10.27
N ALA A 49 -8.02 11.41 10.14
CA ALA A 49 -6.93 10.91 10.98
C ALA A 49 -7.08 11.31 12.46
N ILE A 50 -7.55 12.54 12.72
CA ILE A 50 -7.85 13.00 14.09
C ILE A 50 -8.98 12.17 14.71
N GLY A 51 -10.06 11.92 13.96
CA GLY A 51 -11.19 11.12 14.42
C GLY A 51 -10.78 9.69 14.74
N ASP A 52 -10.03 9.05 13.85
CA ASP A 52 -9.44 7.74 14.03
C ASP A 52 -8.62 7.66 15.33
N ALA A 53 -7.64 8.55 15.51
CA ALA A 53 -6.76 8.56 16.68
C ALA A 53 -7.47 8.94 18.00
N LEU A 54 -8.58 9.67 17.94
CA LEU A 54 -9.42 9.94 19.13
C LEU A 54 -10.28 8.73 19.49
N GLY A 55 -10.77 7.98 18.51
CA GLY A 55 -11.68 6.86 18.72
C GLY A 55 -10.99 5.55 19.08
N GLU A 56 -9.75 5.31 18.58
CA GLU A 56 -9.03 4.05 18.75
C GLU A 56 -8.91 3.59 20.21
N PRO A 57 -8.57 4.44 21.20
CA PRO A 57 -8.45 3.98 22.59
C PRO A 57 -9.74 3.47 23.23
N VAL A 58 -10.89 3.78 22.65
CA VAL A 58 -12.21 3.41 23.16
C VAL A 58 -13.02 2.55 22.18
N GLU A 59 -12.38 2.04 21.13
CA GLU A 59 -12.95 1.07 20.19
C GLU A 59 -13.52 -0.14 20.93
N GLU A 60 -14.68 -0.64 20.48
CA GLU A 60 -15.45 -1.74 21.09
C GLU A 60 -15.97 -1.45 22.52
N ARG A 61 -15.77 -0.25 23.07
CA ARG A 61 -16.37 0.12 24.36
C ARG A 61 -17.82 0.57 24.17
N SER A 62 -18.64 0.30 25.20
CA SER A 62 -19.99 0.84 25.21
C SER A 62 -19.97 2.34 25.53
N ARG A 63 -20.95 3.08 25.01
CA ARG A 63 -21.15 4.50 25.33
C ARG A 63 -21.16 4.76 26.84
N ARG A 64 -21.83 3.89 27.62
CA ARG A 64 -21.87 3.99 29.08
C ARG A 64 -20.48 3.85 29.68
N TRP A 65 -19.69 2.89 29.23
CA TRP A 65 -18.33 2.70 29.70
C TRP A 65 -17.47 3.93 29.44
N ILE A 66 -17.57 4.51 28.22
CA ILE A 66 -16.82 5.73 27.84
C ILE A 66 -17.20 6.89 28.77
N ALA A 67 -18.49 7.12 28.99
CA ALA A 67 -18.95 8.18 29.89
C ALA A 67 -18.46 8.00 31.33
N GLU A 68 -18.45 6.76 31.85
CA GLU A 68 -18.02 6.44 33.22
C GLU A 68 -16.50 6.53 33.40
N HIS A 69 -15.68 6.20 32.38
CA HIS A 69 -14.22 6.08 32.53
C HIS A 69 -13.44 7.23 31.89
N CYS A 70 -13.96 7.83 30.82
CA CYS A 70 -13.29 8.94 30.13
C CYS A 70 -13.91 10.32 30.47
N GLY A 71 -15.12 10.33 31.04
CA GLY A 71 -15.84 11.58 31.32
C GLY A 71 -16.14 12.37 30.07
N GLN A 72 -15.99 13.71 30.15
CA GLN A 72 -16.15 14.59 28.98
C GLN A 72 -14.86 14.60 28.16
N ILE A 73 -14.92 14.02 26.95
CA ILE A 73 -13.79 14.00 26.02
C ILE A 73 -13.60 15.42 25.44
N SER A 74 -12.37 15.92 25.46
CA SER A 74 -11.99 17.23 24.89
C SER A 74 -10.70 17.18 24.05
N GLY A 75 -10.10 16.01 23.93
CA GLY A 75 -8.85 15.77 23.21
C GLY A 75 -8.45 14.31 23.28
N TYR A 76 -7.22 14.01 22.92
CA TYR A 76 -6.70 12.64 22.93
C TYR A 76 -6.72 12.02 24.33
N LEU A 77 -7.15 10.77 24.38
CA LEU A 77 -7.31 10.01 25.65
C LEU A 77 -5.99 9.39 26.14
N VAL A 78 -4.95 9.40 25.31
CA VAL A 78 -3.63 8.82 25.60
C VAL A 78 -2.51 9.83 25.30
N PRO A 79 -1.36 9.77 26.02
CA PRO A 79 -0.26 10.72 25.83
C PRO A 79 0.41 10.65 24.45
N SER A 80 0.37 9.49 23.81
CA SER A 80 0.95 9.26 22.48
C SER A 80 -0.12 8.68 21.55
N PRO A 81 -1.02 9.53 21.04
CA PRO A 81 -2.10 9.10 20.16
C PRO A 81 -1.53 8.56 18.85
N LYS A 82 -2.20 7.54 18.31
CA LYS A 82 -1.86 6.92 17.03
C LYS A 82 -3.14 6.67 16.25
N THR A 83 -3.02 6.74 14.94
CA THR A 83 -4.08 6.28 14.05
C THR A 83 -4.12 4.75 13.99
N SER A 84 -5.29 4.22 13.70
CA SER A 84 -5.53 2.78 13.47
C SER A 84 -5.19 2.36 12.03
N SER A 85 -5.65 1.17 11.65
CA SER A 85 -5.61 0.71 10.25
C SER A 85 -6.48 1.55 9.31
N ASP A 86 -7.45 2.32 9.79
CA ASP A 86 -8.39 3.07 8.96
C ASP A 86 -7.72 4.25 8.25
N THR A 87 -6.87 5.01 8.94
CA THR A 87 -6.04 6.03 8.30
C THR A 87 -5.08 5.41 7.30
N LEU A 88 -4.39 4.33 7.65
CA LEU A 88 -3.46 3.66 6.73
C LEU A 88 -4.18 3.16 5.46
N LEU A 89 -5.32 2.51 5.61
CA LEU A 89 -6.13 2.04 4.47
C LEU A 89 -6.66 3.20 3.61
N THR A 90 -6.99 4.33 4.23
CA THR A 90 -7.39 5.56 3.52
C THR A 90 -6.25 6.09 2.67
N LEU A 91 -5.02 6.19 3.20
CA LEU A 91 -3.85 6.63 2.46
C LEU A 91 -3.48 5.67 1.34
N ILE A 92 -3.48 4.35 1.60
CA ILE A 92 -3.25 3.32 0.57
C ILE A 92 -4.28 3.41 -0.56
N THR A 93 -5.55 3.66 -0.23
CA THR A 93 -6.63 3.81 -1.22
C THR A 93 -6.45 5.09 -2.02
N ALA A 94 -6.13 6.21 -1.37
CA ALA A 94 -5.83 7.48 -2.02
C ALA A 94 -4.65 7.36 -2.99
N ASP A 95 -3.55 6.76 -2.57
CA ASP A 95 -2.41 6.49 -3.43
C ASP A 95 -2.73 5.56 -4.61
N SER A 96 -3.65 4.61 -4.41
CA SER A 96 -4.06 3.71 -5.49
C SER A 96 -4.86 4.43 -6.57
N VAL A 97 -5.79 5.31 -6.19
CA VAL A 97 -6.58 6.08 -7.14
C VAL A 97 -5.75 7.20 -7.80
N LEU A 98 -4.79 7.78 -7.10
CA LEU A 98 -3.85 8.75 -7.64
C LEU A 98 -2.89 8.13 -8.68
N ALA A 99 -2.51 6.86 -8.49
CA ALA A 99 -1.63 6.16 -9.42
C ALA A 99 -2.35 5.85 -10.74
N ASP A 100 -3.61 5.47 -10.68
CA ASP A 100 -4.42 5.17 -11.86
C ASP A 100 -5.91 5.22 -11.49
N PRO A 101 -6.61 6.34 -11.77
CA PRO A 101 -8.04 6.45 -11.51
C PRO A 101 -8.87 5.39 -12.27
N GLY A 102 -8.41 4.98 -13.46
CA GLY A 102 -9.07 3.99 -14.31
C GLY A 102 -8.91 2.55 -13.82
N ASP A 103 -7.82 2.23 -13.11
CA ASP A 103 -7.50 0.87 -12.62
C ASP A 103 -7.16 0.84 -11.12
N HIS A 104 -7.73 1.77 -10.33
CA HIS A 104 -7.46 1.84 -8.90
C HIS A 104 -7.77 0.54 -8.11
N PRO A 105 -8.73 -0.34 -8.48
CA PRO A 105 -8.92 -1.57 -7.73
C PRO A 105 -7.74 -2.54 -7.86
N ALA A 106 -7.14 -2.66 -9.03
CA ALA A 106 -5.94 -3.49 -9.21
C ALA A 106 -4.72 -2.85 -8.50
N ARG A 107 -4.61 -1.51 -8.56
CA ARG A 107 -3.57 -0.78 -7.80
C ARG A 107 -3.73 -0.97 -6.29
N LEU A 108 -4.96 -0.90 -5.79
CA LEU A 108 -5.25 -1.17 -4.38
C LEU A 108 -4.94 -2.62 -4.00
N ALA A 109 -5.29 -3.59 -4.84
CA ALA A 109 -4.96 -4.99 -4.62
C ALA A 109 -3.44 -5.20 -4.47
N ALA A 110 -2.65 -4.61 -5.37
CA ALA A 110 -1.19 -4.67 -5.30
C ALA A 110 -0.64 -4.03 -4.02
N ARG A 111 -1.15 -2.86 -3.63
CA ARG A 111 -0.73 -2.16 -2.40
C ARG A 111 -1.15 -2.92 -1.13
N LEU A 112 -2.33 -3.53 -1.11
CA LEU A 112 -2.76 -4.37 0.01
C LEU A 112 -1.86 -5.59 0.20
N LEU A 113 -1.29 -6.15 -0.86
CA LEU A 113 -0.31 -7.23 -0.77
C LEU A 113 1.01 -6.75 -0.17
N GLY A 114 1.42 -5.54 -0.54
CA GLY A 114 2.71 -4.98 -0.17
C GLY A 114 2.77 -4.28 1.17
N ALA A 115 1.64 -3.83 1.73
CA ALA A 115 1.63 -3.08 2.97
C ALA A 115 1.57 -3.99 4.21
N ASP A 116 2.29 -3.62 5.26
CA ASP A 116 2.03 -4.14 6.60
C ASP A 116 0.84 -3.39 7.20
N ILE A 117 -0.31 -4.06 7.21
CA ILE A 117 -1.56 -3.48 7.69
C ILE A 117 -1.92 -4.17 9.02
N PRO A 118 -1.72 -3.51 10.16
CA PRO A 118 -2.03 -4.06 11.47
C PRO A 118 -3.54 -4.07 11.72
N THR A 119 -4.31 -4.63 10.77
CA THR A 119 -5.77 -4.67 10.86
C THR A 119 -6.28 -5.90 11.59
N ARG A 120 -7.28 -5.71 12.46
CA ARG A 120 -8.10 -6.79 13.02
C ARG A 120 -9.17 -7.26 12.02
N GLY A 121 -9.46 -6.45 10.99
CA GLY A 121 -10.54 -6.67 10.02
C GLY A 121 -10.39 -7.94 9.19
N ARG A 122 -11.39 -8.82 9.27
CA ARG A 122 -11.42 -10.11 8.57
C ARG A 122 -11.47 -9.96 7.05
N SER A 123 -12.13 -8.94 6.54
CA SER A 123 -12.34 -8.72 5.10
C SER A 123 -11.03 -8.42 4.38
N VAL A 124 -10.22 -7.52 4.95
CA VAL A 124 -8.90 -7.16 4.39
C VAL A 124 -7.95 -8.36 4.46
N LYS A 125 -7.91 -9.08 5.60
CA LYS A 125 -7.09 -10.31 5.74
C LYS A 125 -7.50 -11.38 4.73
N HIS A 126 -8.80 -11.60 4.53
CA HIS A 126 -9.31 -12.56 3.55
C HIS A 126 -8.92 -12.15 2.13
N ALA A 127 -9.17 -10.89 1.74
CA ALA A 127 -8.83 -10.41 0.41
C ALA A 127 -7.33 -10.57 0.12
N ARG A 128 -6.45 -10.19 1.06
CA ARG A 128 -5.00 -10.41 0.94
C ARG A 128 -4.66 -11.90 0.72
N ALA A 129 -5.28 -12.80 1.47
CA ALA A 129 -5.05 -14.24 1.31
C ALA A 129 -5.48 -14.76 -0.08
N GLN A 130 -6.62 -14.28 -0.61
CA GLN A 130 -7.07 -14.63 -1.96
C GLN A 130 -6.15 -14.07 -3.05
N LEU A 131 -5.71 -12.82 -2.90
CA LEU A 131 -4.76 -12.18 -3.82
C LEU A 131 -3.41 -12.90 -3.81
N LEU A 132 -2.89 -13.29 -2.63
CA LEU A 132 -1.67 -14.10 -2.50
C LEU A 132 -1.81 -15.49 -3.15
N ALA A 133 -3.03 -16.03 -3.17
CA ALA A 133 -3.34 -17.30 -3.87
C ALA A 133 -3.52 -17.11 -5.40
N GLY A 134 -3.23 -15.92 -5.94
CA GLY A 134 -3.33 -15.62 -7.38
C GLY A 134 -4.74 -15.37 -7.88
N ARG A 135 -5.73 -15.16 -7.00
CA ARG A 135 -7.08 -14.78 -7.42
C ARG A 135 -7.09 -13.36 -7.97
N PRO A 136 -7.84 -13.09 -9.04
CA PRO A 136 -8.03 -11.72 -9.51
C PRO A 136 -8.76 -10.89 -8.45
N TRP A 137 -8.53 -9.58 -8.43
CA TRP A 137 -9.05 -8.70 -7.38
C TRP A 137 -10.59 -8.73 -7.24
N TRP A 138 -11.32 -8.95 -8.32
CA TRP A 138 -12.80 -9.04 -8.30
C TRP A 138 -13.34 -10.33 -7.69
N GLU A 139 -12.48 -11.33 -7.43
CA GLU A 139 -12.80 -12.57 -6.71
C GLU A 139 -12.25 -12.59 -5.28
N ALA A 140 -11.49 -11.58 -4.87
CA ALA A 140 -10.77 -11.58 -3.60
C ALA A 140 -11.65 -11.26 -2.38
N ALA A 141 -12.81 -10.67 -2.58
CA ALA A 141 -13.69 -10.22 -1.50
C ALA A 141 -14.17 -11.36 -0.58
N LEU A 142 -14.29 -11.06 0.72
CA LEU A 142 -15.03 -11.91 1.66
C LEU A 142 -16.55 -11.84 1.36
N PRO A 143 -17.19 -12.92 0.87
CA PRO A 143 -18.49 -12.85 0.20
C PRO A 143 -19.62 -12.24 1.01
N LYS A 144 -19.69 -12.50 2.32
CA LYS A 144 -20.76 -12.02 3.22
C LYS A 144 -20.33 -10.85 4.10
N SER A 145 -19.22 -10.21 3.80
CA SER A 145 -18.74 -9.10 4.63
C SER A 145 -19.49 -7.81 4.37
N ALA A 146 -20.10 -7.27 5.40
CA ALA A 146 -20.74 -5.96 5.46
C ALA A 146 -19.99 -4.99 6.41
N GLY A 147 -18.70 -5.24 6.68
CA GLY A 147 -17.90 -4.46 7.63
C GLY A 147 -17.60 -3.03 7.15
N THR A 148 -17.09 -2.22 8.06
CA THR A 148 -16.87 -0.77 7.91
C THR A 148 -15.64 -0.38 7.11
N ALA A 149 -14.55 -1.15 7.17
CA ALA A 149 -13.26 -0.81 6.58
C ALA A 149 -13.28 -0.56 5.05
N GLY A 150 -14.32 -1.06 4.34
CA GLY A 150 -14.54 -0.74 2.93
C GLY A 150 -15.00 0.69 2.72
N ALA A 151 -15.91 1.18 3.57
CA ALA A 151 -16.44 2.53 3.50
C ALA A 151 -15.45 3.55 4.08
N ALA A 152 -14.86 3.27 5.25
CA ALA A 152 -13.97 4.19 5.97
C ALA A 152 -12.83 4.75 5.11
N ARG A 153 -12.23 3.92 4.26
CA ARG A 153 -11.13 4.31 3.37
C ARG A 153 -11.54 5.10 2.11
N CYS A 154 -12.85 5.37 1.91
CA CYS A 154 -13.36 5.90 0.64
C CYS A 154 -13.44 7.44 0.56
N ALA A 155 -12.94 8.18 1.56
CA ALA A 155 -12.90 9.63 1.52
C ALA A 155 -12.16 10.16 0.27
N ALA A 156 -11.09 9.49 -0.16
CA ALA A 156 -10.31 9.86 -1.33
C ALA A 156 -11.15 9.95 -2.62
N PHE A 157 -12.14 9.08 -2.81
CA PHE A 157 -13.02 9.14 -3.98
C PHE A 157 -13.93 10.36 -3.95
N GLY A 158 -14.48 10.69 -2.77
CA GLY A 158 -15.27 11.90 -2.59
C GLY A 158 -14.48 13.18 -2.83
N LEU A 159 -13.19 13.19 -2.49
CA LEU A 159 -12.31 14.33 -2.74
C LEU A 159 -11.88 14.44 -4.20
N LEU A 160 -11.59 13.30 -4.85
CA LEU A 160 -11.10 13.30 -6.23
C LEU A 160 -12.19 13.61 -7.26
N TRP A 161 -13.43 13.18 -7.00
CA TRP A 161 -14.60 13.49 -7.83
C TRP A 161 -15.61 14.36 -7.04
N ALA A 162 -15.10 15.41 -6.39
CA ALA A 162 -15.92 16.26 -5.54
C ALA A 162 -17.07 16.93 -6.29
N ASN A 163 -16.86 17.33 -7.56
CA ASN A 163 -17.88 17.94 -8.40
C ASN A 163 -18.79 16.93 -9.13
N ASP A 164 -18.55 15.62 -8.94
CA ASP A 164 -19.43 14.53 -9.41
C ASP A 164 -19.63 13.49 -8.31
N PRO A 165 -20.55 13.75 -7.35
CA PRO A 165 -20.80 12.84 -6.23
C PRO A 165 -21.31 11.44 -6.65
N GLU A 166 -21.93 11.30 -7.83
CA GLU A 166 -22.36 10.01 -8.36
C GLU A 166 -21.17 9.18 -8.83
N ARG A 167 -20.22 9.82 -9.49
CA ARG A 167 -18.94 9.18 -9.87
C ARG A 167 -18.14 8.81 -8.63
N ALA A 168 -18.01 9.69 -7.65
CA ALA A 168 -17.35 9.38 -6.37
C ALA A 168 -17.95 8.15 -5.70
N ALA A 169 -19.29 8.06 -5.66
CA ALA A 169 -20.02 6.93 -5.11
C ALA A 169 -19.73 5.62 -5.87
N TYR A 170 -19.72 5.68 -7.21
CA TYR A 170 -19.44 4.52 -8.05
C TYR A 170 -18.02 3.96 -7.84
N GLU A 171 -17.00 4.81 -7.86
CA GLU A 171 -15.61 4.37 -7.68
C GLU A 171 -15.36 3.84 -6.26
N ALA A 172 -16.01 4.41 -5.25
CA ALA A 172 -15.96 3.91 -3.87
C ALA A 172 -16.59 2.51 -3.74
N ALA A 173 -17.76 2.29 -4.37
CA ALA A 173 -18.41 0.98 -4.39
C ALA A 173 -17.53 -0.06 -5.12
N LEU A 174 -16.95 0.33 -6.24
CA LEU A 174 -16.03 -0.51 -7.02
C LEU A 174 -14.78 -0.89 -6.20
N SER A 175 -14.13 0.08 -5.55
CA SER A 175 -12.99 -0.16 -4.65
C SER A 175 -13.34 -1.10 -3.50
N THR A 176 -14.51 -0.90 -2.89
CA THR A 176 -14.96 -1.69 -1.74
C THR A 176 -15.22 -3.15 -2.13
N SER A 177 -15.65 -3.41 -3.37
CA SER A 177 -15.90 -4.75 -3.88
C SER A 177 -14.68 -5.66 -3.94
N LEU A 178 -13.46 -5.10 -3.83
CA LEU A 178 -12.21 -5.86 -3.69
C LEU A 178 -12.15 -6.65 -2.38
N THR A 179 -12.67 -6.08 -1.30
CA THR A 179 -12.52 -6.67 0.06
C THR A 179 -13.83 -7.14 0.67
N HIS A 180 -14.95 -6.52 0.31
CA HIS A 180 -16.27 -6.76 0.88
C HIS A 180 -17.25 -7.21 -0.20
N GLY A 181 -17.80 -8.40 -0.04
CA GLY A 181 -18.69 -9.02 -1.02
C GLY A 181 -20.18 -8.76 -0.78
N HIS A 182 -20.58 -8.15 0.35
CA HIS A 182 -21.98 -7.87 0.66
C HIS A 182 -22.41 -6.50 0.11
N PRO A 183 -23.57 -6.38 -0.57
CA PRO A 183 -24.06 -5.09 -1.13
C PRO A 183 -24.15 -3.96 -0.10
N VAL A 184 -24.46 -4.26 1.16
CA VAL A 184 -24.48 -3.25 2.24
C VAL A 184 -23.15 -2.51 2.34
N ALA A 185 -22.01 -3.20 2.26
CA ALA A 185 -20.71 -2.53 2.36
C ALA A 185 -20.44 -1.60 1.16
N THR A 186 -20.75 -2.04 -0.05
CA THR A 186 -20.52 -1.25 -1.27
C THR A 186 -21.47 -0.06 -1.37
N THR A 187 -22.75 -0.23 -0.99
CA THR A 187 -23.71 0.90 -0.93
C THR A 187 -23.34 1.90 0.17
N SER A 188 -22.82 1.41 1.33
CA SER A 188 -22.35 2.29 2.40
C SER A 188 -21.11 3.08 2.00
N ALA A 189 -20.19 2.48 1.25
CA ALA A 189 -19.03 3.16 0.70
C ALA A 189 -19.44 4.23 -0.34
N ALA A 190 -20.41 3.91 -1.20
CA ALA A 190 -21.00 4.87 -2.13
C ALA A 190 -21.61 6.08 -1.40
N ALA A 191 -22.40 5.81 -0.34
CA ALA A 191 -23.00 6.85 0.49
C ALA A 191 -21.94 7.75 1.15
N PHE A 192 -20.88 7.15 1.72
CA PHE A 192 -19.84 7.92 2.39
C PHE A 192 -19.00 8.77 1.41
N ALA A 193 -18.62 8.23 0.24
CA ALA A 193 -17.92 9.02 -0.77
C ALA A 193 -18.76 10.17 -1.32
N ALA A 194 -20.05 9.93 -1.58
CA ALA A 194 -20.98 11.00 -1.96
C ALA A 194 -21.11 12.06 -0.87
N ALA A 195 -21.17 11.65 0.40
CA ALA A 195 -21.22 12.56 1.54
C ALA A 195 -20.00 13.48 1.60
N VAL A 196 -18.79 12.92 1.43
CA VAL A 196 -17.55 13.70 1.38
C VAL A 196 -17.54 14.66 0.18
N ALA A 197 -17.95 14.20 -1.02
CA ALA A 197 -18.00 15.04 -2.22
C ALA A 197 -18.96 16.24 -2.04
N LEU A 198 -20.17 16.01 -1.58
CA LEU A 198 -21.16 17.05 -1.28
C LEU A 198 -20.69 17.99 -0.13
N ALA A 199 -19.98 17.44 0.85
CA ALA A 199 -19.38 18.26 1.89
C ALA A 199 -18.27 19.16 1.32
N ALA A 200 -17.43 18.66 0.45
CA ALA A 200 -16.29 19.39 -0.11
C ALA A 200 -16.69 20.50 -1.09
N THR A 201 -17.84 20.44 -1.73
CA THR A 201 -18.28 21.42 -2.74
C THR A 201 -19.36 22.39 -2.26
N GLY A 202 -20.10 22.05 -1.21
CA GLY A 202 -21.14 22.92 -0.68
C GLY A 202 -20.59 24.03 0.23
N ASP A 203 -21.37 25.08 0.47
CA ASP A 203 -21.02 26.21 1.36
C ASP A 203 -21.91 26.32 2.61
N GLY A 204 -23.03 25.61 2.64
CA GLY A 204 -23.94 25.56 3.78
C GLY A 204 -23.52 24.56 4.86
N PRO A 205 -24.24 24.49 5.99
CA PRO A 205 -24.00 23.48 7.02
C PRO A 205 -24.24 22.07 6.48
N LEU A 206 -23.62 21.07 7.11
CA LEU A 206 -24.01 19.67 6.93
C LEU A 206 -25.33 19.48 7.70
N ASP A 207 -26.44 19.32 6.99
CA ASP A 207 -27.80 19.34 7.55
C ASP A 207 -28.70 18.23 6.99
N ALA A 208 -30.00 18.32 7.26
CA ALA A 208 -31.01 17.40 6.76
C ALA A 208 -31.02 17.30 5.22
N ALA A 209 -30.82 18.40 4.51
CA ALA A 209 -30.82 18.42 3.06
C ALA A 209 -29.58 17.70 2.50
N TRP A 210 -28.41 17.89 3.11
CA TRP A 210 -27.20 17.18 2.76
C TRP A 210 -27.38 15.65 2.92
N ILE A 211 -27.94 15.18 4.06
CA ILE A 211 -28.19 13.74 4.28
C ILE A 211 -29.20 13.21 3.24
N THR A 212 -30.23 13.98 2.89
CA THR A 212 -31.20 13.57 1.90
C THR A 212 -30.57 13.37 0.52
N GLN A 213 -29.68 14.28 0.10
CA GLN A 213 -28.92 14.14 -1.15
C GLN A 213 -28.02 12.88 -1.13
N VAL A 214 -27.35 12.62 -0.02
CA VAL A 214 -26.56 11.38 0.15
C VAL A 214 -27.45 10.14 0.02
N ALA A 215 -28.61 10.13 0.66
CA ALA A 215 -29.55 9.01 0.58
C ALA A 215 -30.07 8.78 -0.85
N ASP A 216 -30.32 9.85 -1.60
CA ASP A 216 -30.79 9.76 -2.99
C ASP A 216 -29.71 9.18 -3.91
N ILE A 217 -28.45 9.60 -3.75
CA ILE A 217 -27.33 9.00 -4.49
C ILE A 217 -27.15 7.54 -4.10
N ALA A 218 -27.09 7.23 -2.79
CA ALA A 218 -26.93 5.86 -2.30
C ALA A 218 -28.02 4.91 -2.79
N SER A 219 -29.25 5.40 -2.96
CA SER A 219 -30.39 4.60 -3.42
C SER A 219 -30.16 3.97 -4.81
N LYS A 220 -29.32 4.57 -5.65
CA LYS A 220 -28.95 4.06 -6.98
C LYS A 220 -28.05 2.82 -6.93
N PHE A 221 -27.41 2.58 -5.80
CA PHE A 221 -26.50 1.46 -5.56
C PHE A 221 -27.14 0.32 -4.77
N GLU A 222 -28.34 0.52 -4.26
CA GLU A 222 -28.99 -0.46 -3.40
C GLU A 222 -29.52 -1.66 -4.18
N GLN A 223 -29.22 -2.86 -3.71
CA GLN A 223 -29.66 -4.12 -4.34
C GLN A 223 -30.21 -5.11 -3.33
N GLY A 224 -31.34 -5.74 -3.69
CA GLY A 224 -31.83 -6.99 -3.09
C GLY A 224 -32.09 -6.93 -1.58
N ALA A 225 -32.24 -5.75 -1.01
CA ALA A 225 -32.37 -5.58 0.42
C ALA A 225 -33.83 -5.69 0.88
N SER A 226 -34.03 -6.23 2.08
CA SER A 226 -35.33 -6.21 2.74
C SER A 226 -35.64 -4.78 3.19
N PRO A 227 -36.82 -4.25 2.88
CA PRO A 227 -37.24 -2.92 3.35
C PRO A 227 -37.07 -2.76 4.86
N GLY A 228 -36.67 -1.56 5.30
CA GLY A 228 -36.44 -1.21 6.71
C GLY A 228 -35.09 -1.64 7.30
N LYS A 229 -34.19 -2.29 6.50
CA LYS A 229 -32.90 -2.75 6.95
C LYS A 229 -31.72 -2.26 6.10
N THR A 230 -32.00 -1.44 5.11
CA THR A 230 -31.00 -0.95 4.18
C THR A 230 -30.26 0.26 4.75
N ILE A 231 -29.13 0.60 4.17
CA ILE A 231 -28.46 1.85 4.52
C ILE A 231 -29.31 3.06 4.10
N VAL A 232 -30.00 2.98 2.97
CA VAL A 232 -30.85 4.06 2.47
C VAL A 232 -32.01 4.30 3.41
N ASP A 233 -32.66 3.24 3.92
CA ASP A 233 -33.71 3.38 4.93
C ASP A 233 -33.21 4.11 6.17
N ARG A 234 -32.01 3.75 6.65
CA ARG A 234 -31.39 4.40 7.81
C ARG A 234 -31.02 5.86 7.52
N LEU A 235 -30.47 6.17 6.36
CA LEU A 235 -30.17 7.55 5.98
C LEU A 235 -31.41 8.42 5.88
N ARG A 236 -32.51 7.88 5.35
CA ARG A 236 -33.77 8.62 5.18
C ARG A 236 -34.48 9.00 6.48
N VAL A 237 -34.20 8.32 7.58
CA VAL A 237 -34.75 8.71 8.89
C VAL A 237 -33.89 9.75 9.62
N LEU A 238 -32.62 9.89 9.30
CA LEU A 238 -31.70 10.81 9.99
C LEU A 238 -32.12 12.28 9.96
N PRO A 239 -32.66 12.85 8.86
CA PRO A 239 -33.15 14.23 8.85
C PRO A 239 -34.14 14.56 10.00
N ALA A 240 -35.01 13.62 10.35
CA ALA A 240 -35.97 13.81 11.44
C ALA A 240 -35.32 13.63 12.84
N LEU A 241 -34.12 13.12 12.90
CA LEU A 241 -33.39 12.86 14.14
C LEU A 241 -32.34 13.94 14.47
N ILE A 242 -32.10 14.91 13.58
CA ILE A 242 -31.21 16.03 13.85
C ILE A 242 -31.77 16.87 15.01
N GLY A 243 -30.89 17.22 15.96
CA GLY A 243 -31.27 17.96 17.16
C GLY A 243 -31.85 17.07 18.29
N GLN A 244 -32.05 15.78 18.06
CA GLN A 244 -32.40 14.83 19.10
C GLN A 244 -31.15 14.44 19.94
N PRO A 245 -31.33 14.01 21.21
CA PRO A 245 -30.20 13.56 22.04
C PRO A 245 -29.43 12.41 21.37
N ALA A 246 -28.10 12.53 21.32
CA ALA A 246 -27.22 11.54 20.70
C ALA A 246 -27.44 10.11 21.24
N GLU A 247 -27.74 9.97 22.54
CA GLU A 247 -28.01 8.66 23.13
C GLU A 247 -29.21 7.96 22.48
N SER A 248 -30.29 8.69 22.26
CA SER A 248 -31.50 8.16 21.64
C SER A 248 -31.27 7.81 20.17
N VAL A 249 -30.59 8.70 19.43
CA VAL A 249 -30.36 8.51 17.99
C VAL A 249 -29.42 7.36 17.71
N LEU A 250 -28.26 7.34 18.39
CA LEU A 250 -27.24 6.31 18.17
C LEU A 250 -27.70 4.92 18.62
N ALA A 251 -28.63 4.84 19.59
CA ALA A 251 -29.29 3.58 19.93
C ALA A 251 -30.22 3.06 18.81
N ILE A 252 -30.82 3.96 18.03
CA ILE A 252 -31.69 3.61 16.88
C ILE A 252 -30.85 3.25 15.64
N VAL A 253 -29.84 4.06 15.35
CA VAL A 253 -29.00 3.94 14.16
C VAL A 253 -28.04 2.75 14.29
N GLY A 254 -27.54 2.48 15.49
CA GLY A 254 -26.45 1.53 15.74
C GLY A 254 -25.07 2.15 15.55
N THR A 255 -24.08 1.58 16.24
CA THR A 255 -22.68 2.05 16.22
C THR A 255 -21.70 0.88 16.10
N GLY A 256 -22.17 -0.28 15.63
CA GLY A 256 -21.31 -1.47 15.46
C GLY A 256 -20.46 -1.41 14.21
N ALA A 257 -19.50 -2.34 14.12
CA ALA A 257 -18.59 -2.50 12.98
C ALA A 257 -19.28 -3.11 11.72
N ILE A 258 -20.50 -2.64 11.44
CA ILE A 258 -21.28 -2.93 10.24
C ILE A 258 -21.54 -1.61 9.51
N ALA A 259 -21.24 -1.56 8.21
CA ALA A 259 -21.21 -0.31 7.46
C ALA A 259 -22.56 0.44 7.42
N ASN A 260 -23.69 -0.26 7.46
CA ASN A 260 -25.02 0.36 7.52
C ASN A 260 -25.42 0.85 8.93
N GLU A 261 -24.56 0.71 9.93
CA GLU A 261 -24.67 1.37 11.23
C GLU A 261 -23.67 2.52 11.34
N ALA A 262 -22.40 2.23 11.12
CA ALA A 262 -21.33 3.20 11.30
C ALA A 262 -21.42 4.41 10.35
N VAL A 263 -21.76 4.21 9.07
CA VAL A 263 -21.88 5.33 8.12
C VAL A 263 -23.03 6.27 8.51
N PRO A 264 -24.26 5.82 8.75
CA PRO A 264 -25.34 6.70 9.23
C PRO A 264 -25.00 7.38 10.56
N ALA A 265 -24.35 6.70 11.50
CA ALA A 265 -23.93 7.29 12.77
C ALA A 265 -22.93 8.45 12.55
N ALA A 266 -21.92 8.25 11.68
CA ALA A 266 -20.95 9.27 11.33
C ALA A 266 -21.59 10.49 10.66
N LEU A 267 -22.50 10.26 9.69
CA LEU A 267 -23.20 11.34 8.99
C LEU A 267 -24.14 12.11 9.92
N TRP A 268 -24.81 11.41 10.84
CA TRP A 268 -25.64 12.09 11.84
C TRP A 268 -24.77 12.94 12.80
N CYS A 269 -23.64 12.43 13.29
CA CYS A 269 -22.72 13.20 14.12
C CYS A 269 -22.22 14.46 13.40
N ALA A 270 -21.88 14.34 12.11
CA ALA A 270 -21.45 15.46 11.30
C ALA A 270 -22.55 16.52 11.08
N ALA A 271 -23.79 16.07 10.82
CA ALA A 271 -24.92 16.97 10.54
C ALA A 271 -25.55 17.61 11.80
N SER A 272 -25.33 17.01 12.98
CA SER A 272 -25.94 17.48 14.22
C SER A 272 -25.09 18.50 14.97
N HIS A 273 -23.85 18.78 14.51
CA HIS A 273 -22.93 19.65 15.20
C HIS A 273 -22.32 20.68 14.24
N ALA A 274 -22.51 21.96 14.54
CA ALA A 274 -21.93 23.06 13.75
C ALA A 274 -20.40 23.19 13.97
N ASP A 275 -19.92 22.85 15.19
CA ASP A 275 -18.50 22.78 15.52
C ASP A 275 -17.93 21.42 15.09
N PRO A 276 -16.93 21.38 14.19
CA PRO A 276 -16.31 20.15 13.73
C PRO A 276 -15.73 19.27 14.84
N VAL A 277 -15.11 19.87 15.85
CA VAL A 277 -14.54 19.15 16.99
C VAL A 277 -15.64 18.49 17.82
N ALA A 278 -16.74 19.21 18.08
CA ALA A 278 -17.88 18.66 18.80
C ALA A 278 -18.50 17.48 18.06
N GLY A 279 -18.59 17.54 16.72
CA GLY A 279 -19.10 16.45 15.90
C GLY A 279 -18.23 15.18 15.96
N VAL A 280 -16.91 15.34 15.92
CA VAL A 280 -15.98 14.20 16.08
C VAL A 280 -16.05 13.64 17.51
N ILE A 281 -16.08 14.48 18.54
CA ILE A 281 -16.22 14.03 19.93
C ILE A 281 -17.52 13.28 20.17
N ALA A 282 -18.63 13.71 19.54
CA ALA A 282 -19.89 12.98 19.61
C ALA A 282 -19.77 11.57 18.99
N ALA A 283 -19.03 11.44 17.90
CA ALA A 283 -18.74 10.16 17.25
C ALA A 283 -17.86 9.25 18.14
N VAL A 284 -16.77 9.78 18.73
CA VAL A 284 -15.92 9.06 19.70
C VAL A 284 -16.74 8.60 20.91
N SER A 285 -17.67 9.44 21.38
CA SER A 285 -18.53 9.13 22.54
C SER A 285 -19.68 8.18 22.21
N ALA A 286 -19.85 7.78 20.93
CA ALA A 286 -20.95 6.95 20.47
C ALA A 286 -20.89 5.51 21.03
N GLY A 287 -19.68 5.01 21.29
CA GLY A 287 -19.40 3.60 21.59
C GLY A 287 -19.45 2.73 20.34
N GLY A 288 -19.00 1.50 20.45
CA GLY A 288 -18.90 0.56 19.34
C GLY A 288 -17.65 0.81 18.47
N ASP A 289 -17.82 1.01 17.17
CA ASP A 289 -16.76 1.22 16.17
C ASP A 289 -16.32 2.71 16.14
N THR A 290 -15.82 3.18 17.26
CA THR A 290 -15.62 4.61 17.56
C THR A 290 -14.56 5.28 16.69
N ASP A 291 -13.47 4.60 16.36
CA ASP A 291 -12.41 5.09 15.48
C ASP A 291 -12.93 5.28 14.05
N THR A 292 -13.60 4.27 13.50
CA THR A 292 -14.19 4.33 12.15
C THR A 292 -15.28 5.40 12.05
N ILE A 293 -16.20 5.46 13.03
CA ILE A 293 -17.30 6.44 13.03
C ILE A 293 -16.74 7.86 13.10
N ALA A 294 -15.75 8.10 13.99
CA ALA A 294 -15.14 9.40 14.16
C ALA A 294 -14.25 9.80 12.99
N ALA A 295 -13.54 8.85 12.37
CA ALA A 295 -12.78 9.09 11.13
C ALA A 295 -13.70 9.55 9.99
N MET A 296 -14.83 8.88 9.78
CA MET A 296 -15.79 9.26 8.74
C MET A 296 -16.48 10.59 9.04
N ALA A 297 -16.86 10.85 10.28
CA ALA A 297 -17.43 12.14 10.68
C ALA A 297 -16.41 13.28 10.47
N GLY A 298 -15.16 13.06 10.91
CA GLY A 298 -14.05 13.99 10.74
C GLY A 298 -13.76 14.30 9.26
N ALA A 299 -13.82 13.28 8.40
CA ALA A 299 -13.67 13.49 6.96
C ALA A 299 -14.75 14.42 6.38
N CYS A 300 -16.03 14.21 6.70
CA CYS A 300 -17.12 15.08 6.23
C CYS A 300 -17.03 16.50 6.79
N LEU A 301 -16.76 16.63 8.09
CA LEU A 301 -16.62 17.92 8.77
C LEU A 301 -15.42 18.71 8.25
N GLY A 302 -14.28 18.04 8.07
CA GLY A 302 -13.08 18.65 7.51
C GLY A 302 -13.22 19.02 6.03
N ALA A 303 -13.91 18.20 5.23
CA ALA A 303 -14.23 18.52 3.85
C ALA A 303 -15.09 19.79 3.73
N ARG A 304 -15.99 20.03 4.69
CA ARG A 304 -16.83 21.23 4.74
C ARG A 304 -16.08 22.46 5.21
N ASN A 305 -15.25 22.34 6.25
CA ASN A 305 -14.73 23.48 7.00
C ASN A 305 -13.26 23.80 6.71
N GLY A 306 -12.55 22.93 5.96
CA GLY A 306 -11.12 23.08 5.69
C GLY A 306 -10.22 22.67 6.88
N GLU A 307 -8.89 22.77 6.69
CA GLU A 307 -7.92 22.33 7.70
C GLU A 307 -7.91 23.23 8.95
N ALA A 308 -8.18 24.52 8.79
CA ALA A 308 -8.21 25.50 9.89
C ALA A 308 -9.29 25.20 10.96
N ALA A 309 -10.26 24.33 10.65
CA ALA A 309 -11.25 23.89 11.61
C ALA A 309 -10.68 23.01 12.73
N TRP A 310 -9.47 22.47 12.54
CA TRP A 310 -8.83 21.58 13.51
C TRP A 310 -7.85 22.34 14.40
N PRO A 311 -8.09 22.41 15.72
CA PRO A 311 -7.25 23.16 16.64
C PRO A 311 -5.86 22.51 16.83
N SER A 312 -4.87 23.31 17.19
CA SER A 312 -3.46 22.90 17.27
C SER A 312 -3.20 21.73 18.22
N HIS A 313 -3.97 21.59 19.30
CA HIS A 313 -3.83 20.46 20.24
C HIS A 313 -4.27 19.10 19.63
N LEU A 314 -5.03 19.11 18.52
CA LEU A 314 -5.38 17.90 17.77
C LEU A 314 -4.48 17.69 16.54
N THR A 315 -3.94 18.77 15.95
CA THR A 315 -3.09 18.67 14.76
C THR A 315 -1.62 18.35 15.06
N GLY A 316 -1.27 18.14 16.33
CA GLY A 316 0.05 17.62 16.75
C GLY A 316 0.21 16.10 16.64
N LEU A 317 -0.75 15.39 16.02
CA LEU A 317 -0.71 13.95 15.82
C LEU A 317 0.42 13.54 14.87
N ALA A 318 1.19 12.52 15.27
CA ALA A 318 2.26 11.98 14.43
C ALA A 318 1.71 11.41 13.10
N GLY A 319 2.43 11.66 12.00
CA GLY A 319 2.04 11.18 10.66
C GLY A 319 1.07 12.10 9.91
N LEU A 320 0.58 13.21 10.49
CA LEU A 320 -0.31 14.13 9.77
C LEU A 320 0.34 14.83 8.57
N ASP A 321 1.66 14.96 8.54
CA ASP A 321 2.34 15.55 7.38
C ASP A 321 2.20 14.65 6.14
N ASP A 322 2.28 13.34 6.29
CA ASP A 322 2.02 12.40 5.19
C ASP A 322 0.56 12.48 4.72
N VAL A 323 -0.38 12.63 5.66
CA VAL A 323 -1.81 12.84 5.36
C VAL A 323 -2.01 14.12 4.54
N ARG A 324 -1.36 15.22 4.92
CA ARG A 324 -1.40 16.51 4.20
C ARG A 324 -0.82 16.40 2.78
N VAL A 325 0.28 15.67 2.63
CA VAL A 325 0.91 15.42 1.32
C VAL A 325 -0.06 14.69 0.40
N VAL A 326 -0.69 13.61 0.87
CA VAL A 326 -1.67 12.85 0.09
C VAL A 326 -2.90 13.68 -0.25
N ALA A 327 -3.41 14.48 0.69
CA ALA A 327 -4.53 15.40 0.45
C ALA A 327 -4.20 16.44 -0.63
N GLY A 328 -2.99 17.02 -0.59
CA GLY A 328 -2.52 17.96 -1.61
C GLY A 328 -2.41 17.33 -3.00
N ARG A 329 -1.98 16.06 -3.07
CA ARG A 329 -1.92 15.30 -4.34
C ARG A 329 -3.32 15.04 -4.92
N LEU A 330 -4.31 14.69 -4.09
CA LEU A 330 -5.69 14.53 -4.53
C LEU A 330 -6.27 15.82 -5.13
N ALA A 331 -6.04 16.95 -4.46
CA ALA A 331 -6.55 18.25 -4.89
C ALA A 331 -5.89 18.79 -6.18
N ASN A 332 -4.63 18.45 -6.42
CA ASN A 332 -3.87 18.96 -7.56
C ASN A 332 -3.97 18.05 -8.81
N GLN A 333 -4.80 17.01 -8.79
CA GLN A 333 -4.99 16.19 -9.96
C GLN A 333 -5.86 16.94 -10.99
N ALA A 334 -5.19 17.68 -11.89
CA ALA A 334 -5.83 18.31 -13.03
C ALA A 334 -6.45 17.24 -13.96
N PRO A 335 -7.52 17.57 -14.72
CA PRO A 335 -8.02 16.68 -15.76
C PRO A 335 -6.85 16.31 -16.67
N VAL A 336 -6.56 15.03 -16.78
CA VAL A 336 -5.57 14.53 -17.75
C VAL A 336 -6.15 14.83 -19.12
N ALA A 337 -5.64 15.89 -19.78
CA ALA A 337 -5.84 16.02 -21.23
C ALA A 337 -5.36 14.70 -21.84
N GLU A 338 -6.19 14.09 -22.68
CA GLU A 338 -5.85 12.84 -23.37
C GLU A 338 -4.46 12.97 -24.01
N SER A 339 -3.43 12.55 -23.29
CA SER A 339 -2.13 12.29 -23.89
C SER A 339 -2.22 10.87 -24.45
N THR A 340 -2.21 10.77 -25.75
CA THR A 340 -2.09 9.52 -26.51
C THR A 340 -0.72 8.86 -26.34
N ASP A 341 0.00 9.19 -25.28
CA ASP A 341 1.29 8.60 -24.97
C ASP A 341 1.15 7.56 -23.86
N THR A 342 1.08 6.30 -24.27
CA THR A 342 0.99 5.10 -23.43
C THR A 342 2.30 4.80 -22.67
N THR A 343 3.22 5.77 -22.56
CA THR A 343 4.56 5.59 -21.98
C THR A 343 4.81 6.41 -20.71
N ASP A 344 3.77 6.87 -19.98
CA ASP A 344 4.03 7.53 -18.71
C ASP A 344 4.31 6.48 -17.61
N PRO A 345 5.56 6.36 -17.14
CA PRO A 345 5.92 5.34 -16.17
C PRO A 345 5.32 5.71 -14.80
N VAL A 346 4.52 4.81 -14.24
CA VAL A 346 4.26 4.74 -12.78
C VAL A 346 5.48 5.28 -12.05
N ARG A 347 5.30 6.25 -11.14
CA ARG A 347 6.41 6.76 -10.32
C ARG A 347 7.06 5.56 -9.62
N ARG A 348 8.19 5.10 -10.17
CA ARG A 348 8.89 3.88 -9.74
C ARG A 348 9.46 3.97 -8.32
N GLY A 349 9.39 5.12 -7.65
CA GLY A 349 9.85 5.30 -6.28
C GLY A 349 9.13 4.42 -5.24
N ASP A 350 7.87 4.06 -5.52
CA ASP A 350 7.03 3.24 -4.63
C ASP A 350 6.95 1.76 -5.07
N LEU A 351 7.73 1.33 -6.07
CA LEU A 351 7.71 -0.06 -6.51
C LEU A 351 8.27 -0.98 -5.42
N PRO A 352 7.66 -2.16 -5.20
CA PRO A 352 8.28 -3.21 -4.43
C PRO A 352 9.70 -3.47 -4.92
N VAL A 353 10.62 -3.72 -4.02
CA VAL A 353 11.98 -4.10 -4.37
C VAL A 353 12.14 -5.61 -4.18
N HIS A 354 12.60 -6.29 -5.21
CA HIS A 354 12.95 -7.70 -5.13
C HIS A 354 14.48 -7.85 -5.16
N VAL A 355 15.03 -8.34 -4.07
CA VAL A 355 16.47 -8.64 -3.97
C VAL A 355 16.69 -10.11 -4.25
N SER A 356 17.41 -10.40 -5.32
CA SER A 356 17.77 -11.76 -5.73
C SER A 356 19.26 -12.01 -5.47
N PHE A 357 19.55 -12.84 -4.48
CA PHE A 357 20.92 -13.28 -4.18
C PHE A 357 21.30 -14.49 -5.00
N LEU A 358 22.48 -14.40 -5.61
CA LEU A 358 23.17 -15.52 -6.22
C LEU A 358 24.47 -15.73 -5.42
N ILE A 359 24.48 -16.74 -4.57
CA ILE A 359 25.54 -16.99 -3.59
C ILE A 359 26.40 -18.16 -4.08
N ASP A 360 27.65 -17.88 -4.38
CA ASP A 360 28.63 -18.89 -4.73
C ASP A 360 28.85 -19.86 -3.57
N ARG A 361 28.72 -21.13 -3.88
CA ARG A 361 29.00 -22.24 -2.97
C ARG A 361 30.10 -23.15 -3.51
N SER A 362 30.95 -22.64 -4.39
CA SER A 362 32.11 -23.39 -4.89
C SER A 362 33.13 -23.70 -3.80
N GLY A 363 34.04 -24.62 -4.08
CA GLY A 363 35.04 -25.10 -3.10
C GLY A 363 35.96 -24.01 -2.55
N SER A 364 36.19 -22.91 -3.28
CA SER A 364 36.96 -21.74 -2.84
C SER A 364 36.33 -21.01 -1.66
N MET A 365 35.03 -21.05 -1.52
CA MET A 365 34.26 -20.45 -0.41
C MET A 365 34.46 -21.17 0.94
N SER A 366 35.23 -22.25 0.98
CA SER A 366 35.49 -23.03 2.20
C SER A 366 36.21 -22.18 3.26
N GLY A 367 35.68 -22.25 4.50
CA GLY A 367 36.20 -21.47 5.63
C GLY A 367 35.47 -20.13 5.82
N LEU A 368 34.58 -19.73 4.90
CA LEU A 368 33.75 -18.51 4.98
C LEU A 368 32.28 -18.80 5.32
N GLU A 369 31.90 -20.06 5.59
CA GLU A 369 30.51 -20.50 5.78
C GLU A 369 29.80 -19.69 6.86
N GLY A 370 30.47 -19.43 7.98
CA GLY A 370 29.91 -18.65 9.09
C GLY A 370 29.66 -17.19 8.72
N ASP A 371 30.54 -16.59 7.91
CA ASP A 371 30.46 -15.17 7.53
C ASP A 371 29.43 -14.95 6.43
N VAL A 372 29.32 -15.86 5.47
CA VAL A 372 28.26 -15.82 4.43
C VAL A 372 26.90 -15.97 5.07
N VAL A 373 26.71 -16.98 5.91
CA VAL A 373 25.44 -17.22 6.63
C VAL A 373 25.11 -16.09 7.59
N GLY A 374 26.09 -15.61 8.37
CA GLY A 374 25.93 -14.49 9.29
C GLY A 374 25.62 -13.19 8.58
N GLY A 375 26.30 -12.91 7.46
CA GLY A 375 26.05 -11.75 6.62
C GLY A 375 24.66 -11.76 5.97
N PHE A 376 24.25 -12.88 5.41
CA PHE A 376 22.89 -13.06 4.88
C PHE A 376 21.81 -12.84 5.95
N ASN A 377 21.99 -13.41 7.14
CA ASN A 377 21.02 -13.25 8.22
C ASN A 377 20.98 -11.80 8.72
N SER A 378 22.13 -11.15 8.87
CA SER A 378 22.22 -9.72 9.22
C SER A 378 21.55 -8.83 8.16
N PHE A 379 21.71 -9.18 6.87
CA PHE A 379 21.00 -8.50 5.78
C PHE A 379 19.47 -8.63 5.93
N VAL A 380 18.96 -9.83 6.12
CA VAL A 380 17.53 -10.08 6.31
C VAL A 380 16.99 -9.29 7.50
N ASP A 381 17.68 -9.33 8.64
CA ASP A 381 17.25 -8.62 9.85
C ASP A 381 17.25 -7.10 9.65
N LYS A 382 18.26 -6.54 8.98
CA LYS A 382 18.30 -5.11 8.65
C LYS A 382 17.18 -4.72 7.69
N GLN A 383 16.98 -5.48 6.63
CA GLN A 383 15.98 -5.15 5.61
C GLN A 383 14.53 -5.29 6.13
N ARG A 384 14.29 -6.04 7.20
CA ARG A 384 12.99 -6.08 7.91
C ARG A 384 12.66 -4.77 8.60
N THR A 385 13.67 -4.01 9.03
CA THR A 385 13.47 -2.72 9.71
C THR A 385 13.27 -1.55 8.74
N GLU A 386 13.53 -1.76 7.44
CA GLU A 386 13.42 -0.73 6.42
C GLU A 386 11.98 -0.63 5.89
N PRO A 387 11.50 0.59 5.61
CA PRO A 387 10.15 0.79 5.08
C PRO A 387 10.01 0.23 3.66
N GLY A 388 8.76 0.04 3.23
CA GLY A 388 8.40 -0.40 1.89
C GLY A 388 8.51 -1.91 1.71
N VAL A 389 7.89 -2.39 0.61
CA VAL A 389 7.82 -3.81 0.29
C VAL A 389 9.15 -4.30 -0.24
N CYS A 390 9.67 -5.36 0.38
CA CYS A 390 10.85 -6.06 -0.11
C CYS A 390 10.58 -7.55 -0.17
N ARG A 391 10.92 -8.16 -1.31
CA ARG A 391 10.95 -9.62 -1.47
C ARG A 391 12.38 -10.09 -1.64
N LEU A 392 12.61 -11.34 -1.26
CA LEU A 392 13.92 -11.94 -1.33
C LEU A 392 13.86 -13.30 -2.01
N THR A 393 14.68 -13.47 -3.03
CA THR A 393 15.07 -14.77 -3.57
C THR A 393 16.52 -15.04 -3.17
N ALA A 394 16.82 -16.23 -2.70
CA ALA A 394 18.19 -16.68 -2.43
C ALA A 394 18.44 -17.99 -3.17
N VAL A 395 19.44 -17.96 -4.01
CA VAL A 395 19.93 -19.11 -4.78
C VAL A 395 21.39 -19.30 -4.44
N GLN A 396 21.80 -20.55 -4.17
CA GLN A 396 23.21 -20.93 -4.11
C GLN A 396 23.55 -21.78 -5.31
N PHE A 397 24.82 -21.72 -5.75
CA PHE A 397 25.25 -22.42 -6.94
C PHE A 397 26.65 -23.02 -6.82
N ASP A 398 26.83 -24.19 -7.39
CA ASP A 398 28.08 -24.90 -7.60
C ASP A 398 27.95 -25.83 -8.83
N SER A 399 29.02 -26.54 -9.23
CA SER A 399 28.96 -27.43 -10.39
C SER A 399 28.10 -28.68 -10.20
N ASP A 400 27.75 -29.07 -8.96
CA ASP A 400 26.88 -30.22 -8.68
C ASP A 400 25.40 -29.81 -8.71
N ASP A 401 25.08 -28.57 -8.33
CA ASP A 401 23.77 -27.96 -8.45
C ASP A 401 23.93 -26.47 -8.86
N PRO A 402 23.84 -26.19 -10.16
CA PRO A 402 24.08 -24.84 -10.68
C PRO A 402 23.04 -23.80 -10.31
N PHE A 403 21.88 -24.21 -9.71
CA PHE A 403 20.82 -23.26 -9.39
C PHE A 403 19.89 -23.78 -8.27
N GLU A 404 20.41 -23.98 -7.07
CA GLU A 404 19.63 -24.42 -5.92
C GLU A 404 18.90 -23.25 -5.26
N VAL A 405 17.56 -23.24 -5.35
CA VAL A 405 16.72 -22.21 -4.78
C VAL A 405 16.46 -22.47 -3.30
N LEU A 406 17.00 -21.64 -2.42
CA LEU A 406 16.78 -21.71 -0.97
C LEU A 406 15.52 -20.93 -0.54
N ARG A 407 15.26 -19.80 -1.17
CA ARG A 407 14.12 -18.91 -0.92
C ARG A 407 13.65 -18.38 -2.27
N ASP A 408 12.34 -18.37 -2.54
CA ASP A 408 11.78 -17.91 -3.82
C ASP A 408 10.78 -16.79 -3.57
N ALA A 409 11.16 -15.56 -3.89
CA ALA A 409 10.33 -14.35 -3.80
C ALA A 409 9.56 -14.18 -2.47
N VAL A 410 10.17 -14.61 -1.36
CA VAL A 410 9.59 -14.56 -0.02
C VAL A 410 9.56 -13.12 0.47
N ASP A 411 8.43 -12.67 1.05
CA ASP A 411 8.37 -11.39 1.76
C ASP A 411 9.45 -11.32 2.84
N ILE A 412 10.19 -10.21 2.91
CA ILE A 412 11.37 -10.05 3.78
C ILE A 412 11.05 -10.35 5.25
N ASN A 413 9.83 -10.03 5.70
CA ASN A 413 9.38 -10.28 7.08
C ASN A 413 9.15 -11.78 7.36
N SER A 414 8.94 -12.57 6.31
CA SER A 414 8.70 -14.02 6.38
C SER A 414 9.92 -14.86 6.04
N VAL A 415 11.02 -14.24 5.60
CA VAL A 415 12.27 -14.96 5.25
C VAL A 415 12.81 -15.66 6.49
N LYS A 416 12.99 -16.97 6.41
CA LYS A 416 13.72 -17.71 7.46
C LYS A 416 15.23 -17.53 7.23
N GLY A 417 15.94 -17.19 8.27
CA GLY A 417 17.41 -17.11 8.22
C GLY A 417 18.05 -18.40 7.69
N MET A 418 19.21 -18.25 7.08
CA MET A 418 20.02 -19.36 6.59
C MET A 418 20.71 -20.06 7.76
N LYS A 419 20.81 -21.37 7.72
CA LYS A 419 21.59 -22.16 8.70
C LYS A 419 22.93 -22.55 8.06
N VAL A 420 23.98 -22.66 8.85
CA VAL A 420 25.31 -23.11 8.36
C VAL A 420 25.21 -24.50 7.67
N ALA A 421 24.30 -25.35 8.12
CA ALA A 421 24.08 -26.65 7.49
C ALA A 421 23.46 -26.57 6.07
N GLU A 422 22.84 -25.44 5.70
CA GLU A 422 22.27 -25.22 4.35
C GLU A 422 23.35 -24.73 3.34
N TYR A 423 24.48 -24.20 3.82
CA TYR A 423 25.55 -23.67 2.99
C TYR A 423 26.84 -24.50 3.18
N ARG A 424 27.13 -25.34 2.21
CA ARG A 424 28.29 -26.26 2.23
C ARG A 424 29.09 -26.10 0.94
N PRO A 425 30.21 -25.40 0.96
CA PRO A 425 31.10 -25.22 -0.19
C PRO A 425 31.55 -26.54 -0.82
N ARG A 426 31.44 -26.63 -2.16
CA ARG A 426 31.82 -27.81 -2.96
C ARG A 426 31.89 -27.49 -4.45
N GLY A 427 32.57 -28.31 -5.22
CA GLY A 427 32.54 -28.25 -6.69
C GLY A 427 33.22 -26.99 -7.27
N MET A 428 32.85 -26.66 -8.52
CA MET A 428 33.36 -25.55 -9.32
C MET A 428 32.31 -24.43 -9.44
N THR A 429 32.64 -23.34 -10.16
CA THR A 429 31.85 -22.08 -10.22
C THR A 429 31.18 -21.89 -11.59
N PRO A 430 29.96 -22.37 -11.84
CA PRO A 430 29.19 -22.12 -13.07
C PRO A 430 28.44 -20.77 -13.00
N LEU A 431 29.19 -19.66 -12.87
CA LEU A 431 28.63 -18.33 -12.61
C LEU A 431 27.71 -17.84 -13.73
N PHE A 432 28.08 -18.08 -15.01
CA PHE A 432 27.27 -17.59 -16.13
C PHE A 432 25.93 -18.32 -16.20
N ASP A 433 25.93 -19.64 -16.00
CA ASP A 433 24.70 -20.43 -15.99
C ASP A 433 23.77 -20.00 -14.84
N ALA A 434 24.34 -19.83 -13.65
CA ALA A 434 23.58 -19.39 -12.48
C ALA A 434 22.97 -18.00 -12.65
N LEU A 435 23.74 -17.03 -13.16
CA LEU A 435 23.28 -15.64 -13.35
C LEU A 435 22.23 -15.54 -14.48
N GLY A 436 22.45 -16.20 -15.61
CA GLY A 436 21.51 -16.24 -16.70
C GLY A 436 20.16 -16.86 -16.29
N ASN A 437 20.20 -17.96 -15.53
CA ASN A 437 19.00 -18.60 -14.99
C ASN A 437 18.29 -17.72 -13.97
N MET A 438 19.01 -16.96 -13.12
CA MET A 438 18.45 -16.01 -12.18
C MET A 438 17.65 -14.90 -12.90
N ILE A 439 18.27 -14.27 -13.93
CA ILE A 439 17.61 -13.21 -14.70
C ILE A 439 16.36 -13.75 -15.39
N ARG A 440 16.42 -14.92 -16.02
CA ARG A 440 15.25 -15.53 -16.70
C ARG A 440 14.16 -15.95 -15.72
N SER A 441 14.50 -16.43 -14.53
CA SER A 441 13.55 -16.74 -13.47
C SER A 441 12.81 -15.48 -12.99
N ALA A 442 13.55 -14.40 -12.77
CA ALA A 442 12.98 -13.12 -12.36
C ALA A 442 12.08 -12.50 -13.46
N GLU A 443 12.47 -12.57 -14.74
CA GLU A 443 11.63 -12.16 -15.87
C GLU A 443 10.30 -12.94 -15.92
N LYS A 444 10.39 -14.26 -15.84
CA LYS A 444 9.20 -15.12 -15.87
C LYS A 444 8.25 -14.77 -14.73
N ARG A 445 8.81 -14.53 -13.54
CA ARG A 445 8.04 -14.09 -12.38
C ARG A 445 7.39 -12.72 -12.61
N LEU A 446 8.14 -11.71 -13.08
CA LEU A 446 7.62 -10.38 -13.40
C LEU A 446 6.48 -10.42 -14.41
N SER A 447 6.62 -11.23 -15.47
CA SER A 447 5.58 -11.43 -16.47
C SER A 447 4.29 -12.02 -15.90
N SER A 448 4.40 -12.83 -14.82
CA SER A 448 3.24 -13.44 -14.15
C SER A 448 2.60 -12.54 -13.09
N LEU A 449 3.32 -11.53 -12.59
CA LEU A 449 2.83 -10.68 -11.49
C LEU A 449 1.82 -9.61 -11.97
N GLY A 450 1.87 -9.19 -13.23
CA GLY A 450 1.06 -8.09 -13.74
C GLY A 450 1.34 -6.73 -13.09
N THR A 451 2.40 -6.62 -12.27
CA THR A 451 2.83 -5.40 -11.58
C THR A 451 4.32 -5.21 -11.71
N ALA A 452 4.77 -3.95 -11.83
CA ALA A 452 6.19 -3.64 -11.88
C ALA A 452 6.83 -3.78 -10.49
N GLU A 453 8.06 -4.28 -10.46
CA GLU A 453 8.91 -4.41 -9.29
C GLU A 453 10.33 -4.00 -9.66
N ASP A 454 11.02 -3.25 -8.79
CA ASP A 454 12.46 -3.00 -8.97
C ASP A 454 13.24 -4.29 -8.63
N GLN A 455 14.12 -4.72 -9.52
CA GLN A 455 14.94 -5.90 -9.36
C GLN A 455 16.37 -5.51 -8.95
N ILE A 456 16.87 -6.06 -7.86
CA ILE A 456 18.28 -5.97 -7.48
C ILE A 456 18.84 -7.39 -7.52
N VAL A 457 19.71 -7.66 -8.49
CA VAL A 457 20.39 -8.95 -8.61
C VAL A 457 21.79 -8.82 -8.02
N VAL A 458 22.05 -9.52 -6.95
CA VAL A 458 23.31 -9.50 -6.22
C VAL A 458 24.07 -10.79 -6.45
N VAL A 459 25.25 -10.71 -7.03
CA VAL A 459 26.21 -11.81 -7.16
C VAL A 459 27.22 -11.71 -6.03
N PHE A 460 27.37 -12.77 -5.24
CA PHE A 460 28.35 -12.90 -4.19
C PHE A 460 29.25 -14.11 -4.47
N THR A 461 30.53 -13.87 -4.82
CA THR A 461 31.47 -14.91 -5.23
C THR A 461 32.90 -14.58 -4.85
N ASP A 462 33.73 -15.58 -4.59
CA ASP A 462 35.18 -15.46 -4.50
C ASP A 462 35.90 -16.14 -5.68
N GLY A 463 35.12 -16.81 -6.55
CA GLY A 463 35.64 -17.64 -7.63
C GLY A 463 35.54 -17.00 -9.02
N HIS A 464 36.35 -17.51 -9.93
CA HIS A 464 36.25 -17.24 -11.36
C HIS A 464 35.33 -18.25 -12.03
N GLU A 465 34.57 -17.79 -13.05
CA GLU A 465 33.84 -18.67 -13.96
C GLU A 465 34.72 -19.80 -14.50
N ASN A 466 34.30 -21.03 -14.30
CA ASN A 466 35.10 -22.19 -14.75
C ASN A 466 34.27 -23.45 -15.07
N ALA A 467 32.92 -23.38 -15.05
CA ALA A 467 32.09 -24.57 -15.15
C ALA A 467 30.77 -24.38 -15.94
N SER A 468 30.45 -23.19 -16.43
CA SER A 468 29.21 -22.92 -17.18
C SER A 468 29.21 -23.65 -18.53
N GLN A 469 28.04 -24.16 -18.91
CA GLN A 469 27.83 -24.95 -20.14
C GLN A 469 26.77 -24.35 -21.06
N THR A 470 25.84 -23.56 -20.55
CA THR A 470 24.66 -23.07 -21.26
C THR A 470 24.81 -21.60 -21.66
N TRP A 471 25.26 -20.74 -20.76
CA TRP A 471 25.42 -19.33 -20.96
C TRP A 471 26.86 -18.96 -21.29
N THR A 472 27.03 -18.15 -22.34
CA THR A 472 28.31 -17.54 -22.65
C THR A 472 28.40 -16.13 -22.07
N ARG A 473 29.61 -15.65 -21.86
CA ARG A 473 29.87 -14.28 -21.39
C ARG A 473 29.15 -13.24 -22.25
N ASP A 474 29.27 -13.36 -23.59
CA ASP A 474 28.73 -12.37 -24.51
C ASP A 474 27.18 -12.38 -24.53
N ALA A 475 26.55 -13.57 -24.42
CA ALA A 475 25.11 -13.70 -24.31
C ALA A 475 24.58 -13.10 -22.98
N LEU A 476 25.33 -13.29 -21.89
CA LEU A 476 24.99 -12.75 -20.58
C LEU A 476 25.17 -11.23 -20.53
N PHE A 477 26.27 -10.72 -21.11
CA PHE A 477 26.49 -9.27 -21.27
C PHE A 477 25.33 -8.61 -22.02
N ALA A 478 24.93 -9.16 -23.16
CA ALA A 478 23.80 -8.64 -23.95
C ALA A 478 22.49 -8.66 -23.17
N LEU A 479 22.23 -9.73 -22.39
CA LEU A 479 21.03 -9.83 -21.56
C LEU A 479 21.03 -8.78 -20.44
N ILE A 480 22.15 -8.55 -19.76
CA ILE A 480 22.26 -7.56 -18.68
C ILE A 480 22.06 -6.15 -19.23
N GLU A 481 22.67 -5.81 -20.38
CA GLU A 481 22.47 -4.50 -21.02
C GLU A 481 20.99 -4.32 -21.46
N GLU A 482 20.36 -5.33 -22.05
CA GLU A 482 18.92 -5.31 -22.36
C GLU A 482 18.08 -4.97 -21.13
N LYS A 483 18.38 -5.57 -19.96
CA LYS A 483 17.62 -5.32 -18.74
C LYS A 483 17.90 -3.95 -18.13
N LYS A 484 19.12 -3.45 -18.23
CA LYS A 484 19.47 -2.09 -17.81
C LYS A 484 18.74 -1.05 -18.65
N GLU A 485 18.69 -1.23 -19.99
CA GLU A 485 17.95 -0.35 -20.91
C GLU A 485 16.44 -0.37 -20.66
N ALA A 486 15.85 -1.54 -20.41
CA ALA A 486 14.44 -1.66 -20.06
C ALA A 486 14.07 -0.95 -18.75
N GLY A 487 15.05 -0.66 -17.91
CA GLY A 487 14.89 -0.02 -16.61
C GLY A 487 14.26 -0.94 -15.54
N GLY A 488 14.36 -0.54 -14.28
CA GLY A 488 13.85 -1.33 -13.14
C GLY A 488 14.79 -2.45 -12.69
N TRP A 489 15.95 -2.63 -13.33
CA TRP A 489 16.95 -3.61 -12.95
C TRP A 489 18.24 -2.96 -12.46
N THR A 490 18.78 -3.49 -11.38
CA THR A 490 20.06 -3.10 -10.80
C THR A 490 20.89 -4.38 -10.62
N PHE A 491 22.11 -4.37 -11.13
CA PHE A 491 23.01 -5.50 -11.05
C PHE A 491 24.20 -5.15 -10.15
N VAL A 492 24.39 -5.92 -9.08
CA VAL A 492 25.43 -5.70 -8.06
C VAL A 492 26.38 -6.88 -8.06
N PHE A 493 27.66 -6.62 -8.22
CA PHE A 493 28.71 -7.64 -8.21
C PHE A 493 29.60 -7.48 -6.98
N MET A 494 29.64 -8.49 -6.13
CA MET A 494 30.49 -8.57 -4.95
C MET A 494 31.49 -9.71 -5.16
N GLY A 495 32.70 -9.34 -5.54
CA GLY A 495 33.76 -10.30 -5.84
C GLY A 495 34.91 -10.24 -4.84
N ALA A 496 35.42 -11.39 -4.39
CA ALA A 496 36.68 -11.44 -3.65
C ALA A 496 37.84 -11.33 -4.62
N ASN A 497 38.94 -10.70 -4.17
CA ASN A 497 40.18 -10.56 -4.91
C ASN A 497 40.26 -9.48 -6.02
N GLN A 498 41.43 -9.36 -6.66
CA GLN A 498 41.83 -8.21 -7.46
C GLN A 498 41.05 -8.00 -8.75
N ASP A 499 40.33 -9.01 -9.25
CA ASP A 499 39.69 -9.00 -10.57
C ASP A 499 38.17 -8.75 -10.55
N ALA A 500 37.56 -8.40 -9.39
CA ALA A 500 36.13 -8.18 -9.28
C ALA A 500 35.60 -7.13 -10.28
N TYR A 501 36.35 -6.03 -10.47
CA TYR A 501 35.97 -4.97 -11.43
C TYR A 501 36.14 -5.43 -12.88
N ALA A 502 37.20 -6.18 -13.19
CA ALA A 502 37.39 -6.72 -14.55
C ALA A 502 36.33 -7.79 -14.87
N THR A 503 36.04 -8.68 -13.93
CA THR A 503 35.03 -9.73 -14.07
C THR A 503 33.65 -9.11 -14.20
N GLY A 504 33.22 -8.25 -13.24
CA GLY A 504 31.93 -7.57 -13.28
C GLY A 504 31.75 -6.74 -14.56
N GLY A 505 32.73 -5.91 -14.94
CA GLY A 505 32.69 -5.11 -16.15
C GLY A 505 32.59 -5.94 -17.43
N SER A 506 33.23 -7.10 -17.48
CA SER A 506 33.14 -8.03 -18.63
C SER A 506 31.76 -8.66 -18.80
N LEU A 507 30.93 -8.63 -17.76
CA LEU A 507 29.56 -9.11 -17.73
C LEU A 507 28.51 -7.98 -17.86
N GLY A 508 28.95 -6.71 -17.89
CA GLY A 508 28.04 -5.57 -17.99
C GLY A 508 27.65 -4.94 -16.65
N PHE A 509 28.28 -5.33 -15.53
CA PHE A 509 28.07 -4.65 -14.26
C PHE A 509 28.78 -3.30 -14.23
N ASP A 510 28.11 -2.28 -13.70
CA ASP A 510 28.69 -0.95 -13.61
C ASP A 510 29.78 -0.89 -12.50
N PRO A 511 30.85 -0.10 -12.68
CA PRO A 511 31.89 0.03 -11.65
C PRO A 511 31.36 0.54 -10.31
N GLY A 512 30.35 1.42 -10.31
CA GLY A 512 29.71 1.91 -9.11
C GLY A 512 28.82 0.88 -8.40
N SER A 513 28.45 -0.20 -9.09
CA SER A 513 27.66 -1.33 -8.58
C SER A 513 28.52 -2.58 -8.36
N THR A 514 29.84 -2.45 -8.49
CA THR A 514 30.82 -3.51 -8.24
C THR A 514 31.60 -3.18 -6.97
N GLN A 515 31.72 -4.15 -6.08
CA GLN A 515 32.51 -4.06 -4.86
C GLN A 515 33.49 -5.22 -4.78
N ARG A 516 34.75 -4.88 -4.49
CA ARG A 516 35.79 -5.86 -4.13
C ARG A 516 35.80 -6.06 -2.61
N TYR A 517 35.99 -7.28 -2.16
CA TYR A 517 36.22 -7.59 -0.76
C TYR A 517 37.37 -8.58 -0.59
N ARG A 518 37.94 -8.65 0.62
CA ARG A 518 38.95 -9.68 0.94
C ARG A 518 38.25 -10.98 1.30
N SER A 519 38.75 -12.11 0.77
CA SER A 519 38.28 -13.46 1.09
C SER A 519 38.71 -13.87 2.50
N ASP A 520 38.33 -13.08 3.52
CA ASP A 520 38.49 -13.38 4.94
C ASP A 520 37.27 -12.89 5.75
N HIS A 521 37.25 -13.23 7.04
CA HIS A 521 36.13 -12.89 7.95
C HIS A 521 35.84 -11.39 8.04
N ILE A 522 36.87 -10.54 7.97
CA ILE A 522 36.72 -9.07 8.09
C ILE A 522 36.17 -8.51 6.80
N GLY A 523 36.77 -8.85 5.66
CA GLY A 523 36.36 -8.37 4.34
C GLY A 523 34.93 -8.85 3.98
N THR A 524 34.62 -10.10 4.24
CA THR A 524 33.26 -10.66 4.04
C THR A 524 32.23 -9.89 4.86
N ARG A 525 32.49 -9.64 6.15
CA ARG A 525 31.54 -8.87 7.00
C ARG A 525 31.38 -7.43 6.53
N ALA A 526 32.49 -6.75 6.18
CA ALA A 526 32.45 -5.38 5.67
C ALA A 526 31.65 -5.27 4.36
N SER A 527 31.77 -6.26 3.46
CA SER A 527 31.03 -6.29 2.20
C SER A 527 29.52 -6.44 2.42
N TRP A 528 29.07 -7.29 3.35
CA TRP A 528 27.67 -7.41 3.72
C TRP A 528 27.11 -6.12 4.36
N ASN A 529 27.89 -5.40 5.16
CA ASN A 529 27.50 -4.12 5.74
C ASN A 529 27.30 -3.04 4.66
N SER A 530 28.23 -2.94 3.71
CA SER A 530 28.12 -2.04 2.56
C SER A 530 26.88 -2.33 1.73
N LEU A 531 26.60 -3.61 1.45
CA LEU A 531 25.41 -4.03 0.72
C LEU A 531 24.14 -3.65 1.49
N ASN A 532 24.08 -3.89 2.79
CA ASN A 532 22.98 -3.52 3.65
C ASN A 532 22.65 -2.03 3.53
N THR A 533 23.65 -1.17 3.66
CA THR A 533 23.47 0.28 3.60
C THR A 533 23.05 0.72 2.19
N ALA A 534 23.64 0.13 1.14
CA ALA A 534 23.29 0.45 -0.24
C ALA A 534 21.85 0.06 -0.58
N VAL A 535 21.40 -1.15 -0.19
CA VAL A 535 20.01 -1.60 -0.40
C VAL A 535 19.02 -0.76 0.41
N SER A 536 19.31 -0.44 1.68
CA SER A 536 18.48 0.45 2.50
C SER A 536 18.35 1.84 1.87
N GLY A 537 19.47 2.41 1.41
CA GLY A 537 19.49 3.68 0.69
C GLY A 537 18.71 3.63 -0.63
N TYR A 538 18.81 2.54 -1.41
CA TYR A 538 18.03 2.36 -2.63
C TYR A 538 16.53 2.27 -2.33
N ARG A 539 16.14 1.50 -1.32
CA ARG A 539 14.73 1.32 -0.94
C ARG A 539 14.07 2.61 -0.46
N SER A 540 14.82 3.47 0.23
CA SER A 540 14.33 4.77 0.72
C SER A 540 14.40 5.91 -0.32
N SER A 541 14.99 5.67 -1.49
CA SER A 541 15.18 6.68 -2.55
C SER A 541 13.94 6.83 -3.42
N ASP A 542 13.67 8.04 -3.90
CA ASP A 542 12.68 8.29 -4.94
C ASP A 542 13.12 7.71 -6.30
N HIS A 543 12.22 7.78 -7.29
CA HIS A 543 12.48 7.20 -8.61
C HIS A 543 13.72 7.79 -9.31
N ALA A 544 13.94 9.09 -9.23
CA ALA A 544 15.07 9.76 -9.89
C ALA A 544 16.38 9.37 -9.23
N GLU A 545 16.40 9.25 -7.90
CA GLU A 545 17.55 8.79 -7.14
C GLU A 545 17.82 7.29 -7.37
N LYS A 546 16.79 6.45 -7.41
CA LYS A 546 16.92 5.03 -7.77
C LYS A 546 17.52 4.86 -9.17
N ALA A 547 17.10 5.69 -10.14
CA ALA A 547 17.68 5.66 -11.49
C ALA A 547 19.17 6.00 -11.49
N ARG A 548 19.60 6.98 -10.70
CA ARG A 548 21.04 7.33 -10.52
C ARG A 548 21.81 6.21 -9.84
N ARG A 549 21.23 5.62 -8.79
CA ARG A 549 21.88 4.54 -8.01
C ARG A 549 22.03 3.24 -8.78
N ARG A 550 21.31 3.00 -9.87
CA ARG A 550 21.48 1.78 -10.68
C ARG A 550 22.89 1.64 -11.25
N GLY A 551 23.51 2.73 -11.69
CA GLY A 551 24.90 2.73 -12.19
C GLY A 551 25.96 2.99 -11.12
N ASP A 552 25.55 3.49 -9.93
CA ASP A 552 26.45 3.81 -8.81
C ASP A 552 25.82 3.39 -7.46
N PHE A 553 25.60 2.08 -7.34
CA PHE A 553 24.85 1.49 -6.22
C PHE A 553 25.52 1.67 -4.87
N PHE A 554 26.85 1.66 -4.85
CA PHE A 554 27.69 1.83 -3.66
C PHE A 554 28.18 3.28 -3.46
N ALA A 555 27.59 4.27 -4.10
CA ALA A 555 28.00 5.67 -4.00
C ALA A 555 28.22 6.12 -2.53
N GLY A 556 29.38 6.68 -2.24
CA GLY A 556 29.78 7.13 -0.90
C GLY A 556 30.20 6.04 0.08
N GLN A 557 30.25 4.77 -0.31
CA GLN A 557 30.62 3.65 0.58
C GLN A 557 31.94 2.98 0.20
N LYS A 558 32.66 3.51 -0.78
CA LYS A 558 34.01 3.04 -1.16
C LYS A 558 35.08 3.34 -0.12
N GLU A 559 34.79 4.15 0.88
CA GLU A 559 35.70 4.41 2.01
C GLU A 559 36.10 3.13 2.76
N ALA A 560 35.27 2.10 2.78
CA ALA A 560 35.63 0.80 3.35
C ALA A 560 36.70 0.06 2.51
N GLU A 561 36.84 0.35 1.21
CA GLU A 561 37.93 -0.19 0.37
C GLU A 561 39.23 0.60 0.54
N GLU A 562 39.14 1.91 0.83
CA GLU A 562 40.31 2.77 1.01
C GLU A 562 41.03 2.53 2.36
N ASP A 563 40.27 2.23 3.41
CA ASP A 563 40.85 1.89 4.73
C ASP A 563 41.64 0.55 4.71
N ASP A 564 41.27 -0.39 3.84
CA ASP A 564 41.94 -1.67 3.67
C ASP A 564 43.23 -1.57 2.80
N LEU A 565 43.37 -0.51 1.98
CA LEU A 565 44.58 -0.25 1.16
C LEU A 565 45.66 0.52 1.92
N ASN A 566 45.30 1.17 3.04
CA ASN A 566 46.21 2.01 3.83
C ASN A 566 46.73 1.34 5.13
N ARG A 567 46.39 0.08 5.37
CA ARG A 567 46.88 -0.76 6.47
C ARG A 567 47.65 -1.97 5.94
#